data_bc80aabaa88b727a8bd2b194dfff0f1d
#
_entry.id   bc80aabaa88b727a8bd2b194dfff0f1d
#
_cell.length_a   1.000
_cell.length_b   1.000
_cell.length_c   1.000
_cell.angle_alpha   90.00
_cell.angle_beta   90.00
_cell.angle_gamma   90.00
#
_symmetry.space_group_name_H-M   'P 1'
#
loop_
_entity.id
_entity.type
_entity.pdbx_description
1 polymer ?
#
loop_
_entity_poly.entity_id
_entity_poly.type
_entity_poly.pdbx_seq_one_letter_code
_entity_poly.pdbx_strand_id
1 'polypeptide(L)'
;MLDTAELAEILTGLRERIGIAPGAEVTLEANPDTVTREGLVQSANAGFTRVSFGMQSAVPAILKTLDRTHTPERVPLVVQWAKEAGLSTSVDLIYGTPGESLADWEASLRAALSYETDHISAYSLVVEEGTKMGAQVARGELPTPDPDDEAAKYELADALLGEAGYAWYEISNFTRATDADLASGHSSTFYAHASAHNLAYWRDWDWWGLGPGAHSHVGRMRWWNVKNPAAYAARLREGRSPAYAGEILDEDTRELERVMLGVRTSEGIELAGLPGTRQADEAGAGLGAGVASGGRVAALIADGLIDGAAALRGRAILTLRGRLLADYVTRELMGY
;
A
#
# COMPACT_ATOMS: atom_id res chain seq x y z
N MET A 1 21.52 6.28 -7.31
CA MET A 1 20.78 6.52 -6.06
C MET A 1 21.06 7.97 -5.69
N LEU A 2 20.06 8.72 -5.27
CA LEU A 2 20.26 10.10 -4.81
C LEU A 2 20.92 10.07 -3.41
N ASP A 3 21.82 11.01 -3.18
CA ASP A 3 22.39 11.22 -1.85
C ASP A 3 21.47 12.12 -0.99
N THR A 4 21.77 12.24 0.28
CA THR A 4 20.94 13.00 1.22
C THR A 4 20.90 14.50 0.88
N ALA A 5 21.97 15.06 0.33
CA ALA A 5 22.03 16.47 -0.06
C ALA A 5 21.12 16.73 -1.28
N GLU A 6 21.16 15.84 -2.28
CA GLU A 6 20.26 15.90 -3.45
C GLU A 6 18.78 15.79 -3.04
N LEU A 7 18.46 14.90 -2.09
CA LEU A 7 17.10 14.77 -1.56
C LEU A 7 16.64 16.02 -0.82
N ALA A 8 17.52 16.63 -0.02
CA ALA A 8 17.24 17.89 0.68
C ALA A 8 17.04 19.04 -0.30
N GLU A 9 17.82 19.12 -1.39
CA GLU A 9 17.67 20.12 -2.44
C GLU A 9 16.33 19.99 -3.16
N ILE A 10 15.92 18.75 -3.51
CA ILE A 10 14.60 18.48 -4.14
C ILE A 10 13.49 18.96 -3.21
N LEU A 11 13.53 18.60 -1.92
CA LEU A 11 12.49 18.96 -0.97
C LEU A 11 12.44 20.50 -0.74
N THR A 12 13.59 21.15 -0.70
CA THR A 12 13.68 22.61 -0.61
C THR A 12 13.07 23.26 -1.84
N GLY A 13 13.41 22.77 -3.03
CA GLY A 13 12.85 23.28 -4.29
C GLY A 13 11.33 23.11 -4.37
N LEU A 14 10.77 22.00 -3.87
CA LEU A 14 9.32 21.80 -3.78
C LEU A 14 8.69 22.80 -2.80
N ARG A 15 9.28 22.97 -1.61
CA ARG A 15 8.79 23.90 -0.60
C ARG A 15 8.75 25.35 -1.10
N GLU A 16 9.77 25.79 -1.81
CA GLU A 16 9.88 27.16 -2.32
C GLU A 16 8.96 27.44 -3.50
N ARG A 17 8.72 26.45 -4.36
CA ARG A 17 8.01 26.65 -5.65
C ARG A 17 6.53 26.30 -5.61
N ILE A 18 6.17 25.29 -4.83
CA ILE A 18 4.81 24.72 -4.76
C ILE A 18 4.23 24.92 -3.37
N GLY A 19 5.06 24.88 -2.34
CA GLY A 19 4.66 24.83 -0.94
C GLY A 19 4.47 23.39 -0.45
N ILE A 20 4.65 23.20 0.85
CA ILE A 20 4.36 21.97 1.57
C ILE A 20 3.43 22.34 2.71
N ALA A 21 2.28 21.69 2.80
CA ALA A 21 1.30 21.97 3.84
C ALA A 21 1.90 21.71 5.24
N PRO A 22 1.56 22.51 6.25
CA PRO A 22 1.96 22.22 7.63
C PRO A 22 1.48 20.85 8.05
N GLY A 23 2.37 20.03 8.62
CA GLY A 23 2.06 18.67 9.04
C GLY A 23 1.96 17.62 7.92
N ALA A 24 2.31 17.98 6.68
CA ALA A 24 2.38 17.01 5.59
C ALA A 24 3.39 15.91 5.91
N GLU A 25 3.04 14.66 5.62
CA GLU A 25 3.97 13.54 5.64
C GLU A 25 4.95 13.66 4.47
N VAL A 26 6.23 13.55 4.77
CA VAL A 26 7.31 13.53 3.79
C VAL A 26 8.10 12.24 4.01
N THR A 27 7.84 11.26 3.16
CA THR A 27 8.39 9.90 3.30
C THR A 27 9.61 9.69 2.44
N LEU A 28 10.59 8.99 3.02
CA LEU A 28 11.81 8.51 2.35
C LEU A 28 11.80 6.98 2.30
N GLU A 29 11.95 6.43 1.10
CA GLU A 29 12.20 5.00 0.88
C GLU A 29 13.71 4.75 0.89
N ALA A 30 14.18 3.82 1.71
CA ALA A 30 15.60 3.60 1.91
C ALA A 30 16.00 2.13 1.90
N ASN A 31 17.14 1.84 1.25
CA ASN A 31 17.77 0.54 1.39
C ASN A 31 18.65 0.55 2.66
N PRO A 32 18.51 -0.44 3.55
CA PRO A 32 19.29 -0.50 4.81
C PRO A 32 20.81 -0.37 4.63
N ASP A 33 21.38 -0.88 3.52
CA ASP A 33 22.83 -0.84 3.27
C ASP A 33 23.36 0.55 2.92
N THR A 34 22.49 1.43 2.40
CA THR A 34 22.92 2.74 1.85
C THR A 34 22.72 3.88 2.82
N VAL A 35 22.08 3.62 3.95
CA VAL A 35 21.74 4.63 4.95
C VAL A 35 22.84 4.73 6.00
N THR A 36 23.17 5.98 6.39
CA THR A 36 24.03 6.28 7.53
C THR A 36 23.28 7.02 8.62
N ARG A 37 23.76 6.99 9.86
CA ARG A 37 23.18 7.71 10.98
C ARG A 37 23.12 9.23 10.70
N GLU A 38 24.22 9.77 10.17
CA GLU A 38 24.34 11.18 9.79
C GLU A 38 23.37 11.56 8.68
N GLY A 39 23.19 10.67 7.67
CA GLY A 39 22.24 10.87 6.58
C GLY A 39 20.79 10.94 7.07
N LEU A 40 20.40 10.13 8.04
CA LEU A 40 19.05 10.18 8.64
C LEU A 40 18.83 11.47 9.43
N VAL A 41 19.82 11.92 10.21
CA VAL A 41 19.75 13.21 10.90
C VAL A 41 19.63 14.36 9.90
N GLN A 42 20.39 14.33 8.82
CA GLN A 42 20.30 15.34 7.75
C GLN A 42 18.93 15.32 7.07
N SER A 43 18.37 14.12 6.80
CA SER A 43 17.04 13.98 6.22
C SER A 43 15.96 14.57 7.15
N ALA A 44 16.00 14.26 8.44
CA ALA A 44 15.07 14.82 9.41
C ALA A 44 15.17 16.36 9.46
N ASN A 45 16.39 16.90 9.49
CA ASN A 45 16.65 18.36 9.47
C ASN A 45 16.16 19.02 8.16
N ALA A 46 16.21 18.32 7.04
CA ALA A 46 15.68 18.80 5.77
C ALA A 46 14.13 18.83 5.74
N GLY A 47 13.48 18.09 6.65
CA GLY A 47 12.03 18.07 6.80
C GLY A 47 11.36 16.78 6.34
N PHE A 48 12.11 15.71 6.14
CA PHE A 48 11.53 14.37 6.06
C PHE A 48 10.93 14.00 7.42
N THR A 49 9.78 13.33 7.41
CA THR A 49 9.03 12.99 8.62
C THR A 49 8.94 11.49 8.87
N ARG A 50 9.13 10.68 7.82
CA ARG A 50 9.03 9.22 7.84
C ARG A 50 10.12 8.60 6.97
N VAL A 51 10.58 7.41 7.37
CA VAL A 51 11.43 6.55 6.53
C VAL A 51 10.90 5.13 6.54
N SER A 52 10.83 4.50 5.34
CA SER A 52 10.56 3.07 5.18
C SER A 52 11.82 2.35 4.74
N PHE A 53 12.09 1.22 5.37
CA PHE A 53 13.25 0.38 5.07
C PHE A 53 12.82 -0.92 4.42
N GLY A 54 13.34 -1.19 3.22
CA GLY A 54 13.11 -2.44 2.52
C GLY A 54 13.83 -3.61 3.20
N MET A 55 13.25 -4.14 4.29
CA MET A 55 13.76 -5.31 5.00
C MET A 55 13.57 -6.59 4.19
N GLN A 56 12.42 -6.73 3.57
CA GLN A 56 11.95 -7.85 2.75
C GLN A 56 11.82 -9.18 3.52
N SER A 57 12.87 -9.69 4.13
CA SER A 57 12.90 -10.92 4.95
C SER A 57 14.00 -10.86 5.98
N ALA A 58 13.86 -11.60 7.09
CA ALA A 58 14.93 -11.86 8.05
C ALA A 58 15.77 -13.11 7.69
N VAL A 59 15.36 -13.86 6.66
CA VAL A 59 15.99 -15.13 6.29
C VAL A 59 16.95 -14.91 5.12
N PRO A 60 18.26 -15.15 5.30
CA PRO A 60 19.26 -14.88 4.27
C PRO A 60 19.03 -15.63 2.94
N ALA A 61 18.48 -16.84 2.99
CA ALA A 61 18.14 -17.61 1.80
C ALA A 61 17.03 -16.94 0.97
N ILE A 62 16.04 -16.37 1.64
CA ILE A 62 14.93 -15.64 1.00
C ILE A 62 15.43 -14.32 0.40
N LEU A 63 16.25 -13.56 1.15
CA LEU A 63 16.88 -12.35 0.62
C LEU A 63 17.68 -12.63 -0.65
N LYS A 64 18.41 -13.74 -0.69
CA LYS A 64 19.15 -14.16 -1.89
C LYS A 64 18.22 -14.44 -3.08
N THR A 65 17.07 -15.09 -2.83
CA THR A 65 16.07 -15.34 -3.89
C THR A 65 15.48 -14.02 -4.42
N LEU A 66 15.28 -13.04 -3.55
CA LEU A 66 14.80 -11.69 -3.89
C LEU A 66 15.90 -10.78 -4.49
N ASP A 67 17.10 -11.29 -4.73
CA ASP A 67 18.26 -10.54 -5.26
C ASP A 67 18.63 -9.34 -4.36
N ARG A 68 18.50 -9.51 -3.02
CA ARG A 68 18.84 -8.50 -2.02
C ARG A 68 20.22 -8.78 -1.42
N THR A 69 20.99 -7.71 -1.21
CA THR A 69 22.38 -7.79 -0.74
C THR A 69 22.55 -7.45 0.73
N HIS A 70 21.58 -6.76 1.32
CA HIS A 70 21.68 -6.36 2.73
C HIS A 70 21.60 -7.58 3.68
N THR A 71 22.23 -7.43 4.83
CA THR A 71 22.14 -8.43 5.90
C THR A 71 21.00 -8.09 6.86
N PRO A 72 20.29 -9.12 7.41
CA PRO A 72 19.20 -8.87 8.36
C PRO A 72 19.62 -8.02 9.57
N GLU A 73 20.88 -8.17 10.02
CA GLU A 73 21.43 -7.44 11.18
C GLU A 73 21.55 -5.93 10.95
N ARG A 74 21.53 -5.51 9.71
CA ARG A 74 21.58 -4.09 9.35
C ARG A 74 20.28 -3.35 9.68
N VAL A 75 19.14 -4.03 9.53
CA VAL A 75 17.81 -3.42 9.68
C VAL A 75 17.57 -2.82 11.06
N PRO A 76 17.76 -3.54 12.19
CA PRO A 76 17.55 -2.95 13.51
C PRO A 76 18.43 -1.72 13.79
N LEU A 77 19.65 -1.69 13.25
CA LEU A 77 20.54 -0.55 13.41
C LEU A 77 19.99 0.71 12.72
N VAL A 78 19.55 0.59 11.47
CA VAL A 78 19.02 1.76 10.72
C VAL A 78 17.68 2.21 11.27
N VAL A 79 16.82 1.30 11.75
CA VAL A 79 15.58 1.64 12.44
C VAL A 79 15.86 2.43 13.73
N GLN A 80 16.84 1.97 14.53
CA GLN A 80 17.25 2.70 15.73
C GLN A 80 17.74 4.11 15.40
N TRP A 81 18.61 4.27 14.39
CA TRP A 81 19.12 5.59 13.98
C TRP A 81 18.01 6.51 13.49
N ALA A 82 17.00 5.98 12.78
CA ALA A 82 15.85 6.75 12.33
C ALA A 82 15.01 7.27 13.51
N LYS A 83 14.74 6.41 14.50
CA LYS A 83 14.06 6.79 15.75
C LYS A 83 14.83 7.86 16.52
N GLU A 84 16.15 7.71 16.64
CA GLU A 84 17.02 8.71 17.28
C GLU A 84 17.01 10.06 16.53
N ALA A 85 16.84 10.04 15.22
CA ALA A 85 16.68 11.24 14.39
C ALA A 85 15.26 11.85 14.47
N GLY A 86 14.30 11.21 15.16
CA GLY A 86 12.92 11.68 15.30
C GLY A 86 12.03 11.39 14.08
N LEU A 87 12.46 10.48 13.21
CA LEU A 87 11.64 10.03 12.06
C LEU A 87 10.66 8.93 12.49
N SER A 88 9.44 8.97 11.96
CA SER A 88 8.54 7.83 11.97
C SER A 88 9.13 6.70 11.13
N THR A 89 8.98 5.46 11.59
CA THR A 89 9.69 4.31 11.01
C THR A 89 8.74 3.26 10.44
N SER A 90 9.09 2.73 9.27
CA SER A 90 8.42 1.61 8.63
C SER A 90 9.44 0.55 8.20
N VAL A 91 9.00 -0.70 8.13
CA VAL A 91 9.72 -1.77 7.45
C VAL A 91 8.79 -2.47 6.46
N ASP A 92 9.34 -2.80 5.29
CA ASP A 92 8.61 -3.49 4.24
C ASP A 92 9.07 -4.95 4.19
N LEU A 93 8.11 -5.86 4.22
CA LEU A 93 8.28 -7.31 4.15
C LEU A 93 7.65 -7.84 2.87
N ILE A 94 8.22 -8.90 2.32
CA ILE A 94 7.68 -9.62 1.16
C ILE A 94 7.50 -11.09 1.54
N TYR A 95 6.29 -11.61 1.41
CA TYR A 95 5.98 -13.03 1.58
C TYR A 95 5.60 -13.69 0.25
N GLY A 96 5.52 -15.03 0.24
CA GLY A 96 5.25 -15.79 -0.98
C GLY A 96 6.47 -15.92 -1.91
N THR A 97 7.66 -15.62 -1.40
CA THR A 97 8.91 -15.82 -2.15
C THR A 97 9.13 -17.30 -2.45
N PRO A 98 9.48 -17.68 -3.69
CA PRO A 98 9.76 -19.08 -4.03
C PRO A 98 10.72 -19.76 -3.05
N GLY A 99 10.26 -20.84 -2.44
CA GLY A 99 11.03 -21.60 -1.44
C GLY A 99 10.92 -21.10 0.00
N GLU A 100 10.13 -20.05 0.25
CA GLU A 100 9.87 -19.54 1.60
C GLU A 100 8.82 -20.42 2.31
N SER A 101 9.18 -20.99 3.45
CA SER A 101 8.23 -21.70 4.32
C SER A 101 7.42 -20.75 5.20
N LEU A 102 6.31 -21.24 5.76
CA LEU A 102 5.53 -20.49 6.75
C LEU A 102 6.37 -20.14 8.00
N ALA A 103 7.33 -21.01 8.39
CA ALA A 103 8.25 -20.75 9.49
C ALA A 103 9.27 -19.64 9.17
N ASP A 104 9.74 -19.54 7.93
CA ASP A 104 10.63 -18.46 7.48
C ASP A 104 9.88 -17.10 7.50
N TRP A 105 8.62 -17.12 7.08
CA TRP A 105 7.75 -15.96 7.15
C TRP A 105 7.49 -15.52 8.59
N GLU A 106 7.15 -16.46 9.47
CA GLU A 106 6.99 -16.20 10.91
C GLU A 106 8.26 -15.58 11.52
N ALA A 107 9.42 -16.11 11.19
CA ALA A 107 10.70 -15.57 11.67
C ALA A 107 10.91 -14.12 11.21
N SER A 108 10.53 -13.78 9.97
CA SER A 108 10.60 -12.42 9.42
C SER A 108 9.63 -11.47 10.11
N LEU A 109 8.40 -11.90 10.39
CA LEU A 109 7.41 -11.11 11.14
C LEU A 109 7.88 -10.84 12.57
N ARG A 110 8.37 -11.86 13.29
CA ARG A 110 8.86 -11.70 14.66
C ARG A 110 10.10 -10.81 14.73
N ALA A 111 10.98 -10.87 13.74
CA ALA A 111 12.11 -9.95 13.64
C ALA A 111 11.63 -8.50 13.45
N ALA A 112 10.73 -8.26 12.51
CA ALA A 112 10.17 -6.93 12.26
C ALA A 112 9.46 -6.36 13.50
N LEU A 113 8.68 -7.18 14.22
CA LEU A 113 8.01 -6.80 15.47
C LEU A 113 9.00 -6.40 16.56
N SER A 114 10.16 -7.07 16.63
CA SER A 114 11.19 -6.74 17.63
C SER A 114 11.83 -5.37 17.43
N TYR A 115 11.69 -4.77 16.25
CA TYR A 115 12.20 -3.43 15.96
C TYR A 115 11.25 -2.31 16.43
N GLU A 116 10.01 -2.68 16.80
CA GLU A 116 8.99 -1.75 17.31
C GLU A 116 8.80 -0.52 16.41
N THR A 117 8.73 -0.73 15.09
CA THR A 117 8.46 0.33 14.13
C THR A 117 7.03 0.84 14.27
N ASP A 118 6.75 2.04 13.75
CA ASP A 118 5.39 2.62 13.76
C ASP A 118 4.47 1.94 12.74
N HIS A 119 5.08 1.31 11.73
CA HIS A 119 4.37 0.80 10.57
C HIS A 119 5.09 -0.43 10.01
N ILE A 120 4.33 -1.39 9.48
CA ILE A 120 4.83 -2.59 8.80
C ILE A 120 4.02 -2.81 7.53
N SER A 121 4.71 -2.91 6.40
CA SER A 121 4.13 -3.36 5.14
C SER A 121 4.41 -4.85 4.96
N ALA A 122 3.41 -5.64 4.57
CA ALA A 122 3.51 -7.06 4.29
C ALA A 122 2.93 -7.35 2.91
N TYR A 123 3.79 -7.34 1.88
CA TYR A 123 3.39 -7.50 0.50
C TYR A 123 3.49 -8.95 0.04
N SER A 124 2.48 -9.45 -0.67
CA SER A 124 2.61 -10.67 -1.46
C SER A 124 3.55 -10.43 -2.64
N LEU A 125 4.42 -11.38 -2.91
CA LEU A 125 5.32 -11.33 -4.05
C LEU A 125 4.54 -11.51 -5.37
N VAL A 126 4.58 -10.49 -6.20
CA VAL A 126 4.08 -10.59 -7.58
C VAL A 126 5.23 -10.93 -8.52
N VAL A 127 5.14 -12.06 -9.21
CA VAL A 127 6.14 -12.48 -10.21
C VAL A 127 5.75 -11.89 -11.57
N GLU A 128 6.41 -10.82 -11.98
CA GLU A 128 6.11 -10.12 -13.22
C GLU A 128 6.86 -10.74 -14.42
N GLU A 129 6.16 -10.84 -15.55
CA GLU A 129 6.78 -11.21 -16.83
C GLU A 129 7.87 -10.21 -17.23
N GLY A 130 8.91 -10.72 -17.90
CA GLY A 130 10.04 -9.90 -18.33
C GLY A 130 11.08 -9.60 -17.25
N THR A 131 10.81 -9.96 -15.98
CA THR A 131 11.81 -9.91 -14.91
C THR A 131 12.70 -11.16 -14.91
N LYS A 132 13.85 -11.08 -14.24
CA LYS A 132 14.74 -12.24 -14.04
C LYS A 132 13.99 -13.39 -13.33
N MET A 133 13.25 -13.07 -12.27
CA MET A 133 12.46 -14.04 -11.52
C MET A 133 11.34 -14.64 -12.37
N GLY A 134 10.58 -13.82 -13.12
CA GLY A 134 9.55 -14.30 -14.04
C GLY A 134 10.11 -15.27 -15.08
N ALA A 135 11.29 -14.99 -15.62
CA ALA A 135 11.98 -15.91 -16.55
C ALA A 135 12.39 -17.23 -15.86
N GLN A 136 12.81 -17.20 -14.59
CA GLN A 136 13.18 -18.40 -13.83
C GLN A 136 11.95 -19.26 -13.50
N VAL A 137 10.83 -18.65 -13.10
CA VAL A 137 9.55 -19.34 -12.89
C VAL A 137 9.04 -19.96 -14.20
N ALA A 138 9.06 -19.21 -15.30
CA ALA A 138 8.63 -19.71 -16.62
C ALA A 138 9.45 -20.92 -17.10
N ARG A 139 10.74 -21.04 -16.71
CA ARG A 139 11.59 -22.19 -17.02
C ARG A 139 11.52 -23.31 -16.00
N GLY A 140 10.71 -23.17 -14.94
CA GLY A 140 10.61 -24.15 -13.85
C GLY A 140 11.86 -24.23 -12.94
N GLU A 141 12.72 -23.21 -12.97
CA GLU A 141 13.88 -23.09 -12.07
C GLU A 141 13.46 -22.66 -10.67
N LEU A 142 12.39 -21.90 -10.57
CA LEU A 142 11.72 -21.53 -9.33
C LEU A 142 10.25 -21.99 -9.36
N PRO A 143 9.65 -22.38 -8.22
CA PRO A 143 8.24 -22.72 -8.18
C PRO A 143 7.37 -21.48 -8.43
N THR A 144 6.20 -21.69 -9.01
CA THR A 144 5.16 -20.67 -9.10
C THR A 144 4.62 -20.39 -7.69
N PRO A 145 4.35 -19.13 -7.32
CA PRO A 145 3.65 -18.80 -6.09
C PRO A 145 2.34 -19.59 -5.96
N ASP A 146 2.06 -20.07 -4.76
CA ASP A 146 0.85 -20.83 -4.44
C ASP A 146 -0.12 -19.89 -3.70
N PRO A 147 -1.32 -19.62 -4.24
CA PRO A 147 -2.30 -18.75 -3.62
C PRO A 147 -2.75 -19.19 -2.21
N ASP A 148 -2.83 -20.51 -1.96
CA ASP A 148 -3.23 -21.03 -0.63
C ASP A 148 -2.10 -20.80 0.40
N ASP A 149 -0.85 -20.95 -0.01
CA ASP A 149 0.31 -20.61 0.83
C ASP A 149 0.39 -19.09 1.11
N GLU A 150 0.13 -18.27 0.09
CA GLU A 150 0.07 -16.80 0.26
C GLU A 150 -1.06 -16.40 1.21
N ALA A 151 -2.25 -17.01 1.11
CA ALA A 151 -3.35 -16.77 2.02
C ALA A 151 -2.99 -17.14 3.47
N ALA A 152 -2.38 -18.32 3.68
CA ALA A 152 -1.94 -18.75 5.01
C ALA A 152 -0.89 -17.79 5.61
N LYS A 153 0.03 -17.26 4.80
CA LYS A 153 1.02 -16.27 5.22
C LYS A 153 0.38 -14.93 5.58
N TYR A 154 -0.62 -14.50 4.81
CA TYR A 154 -1.39 -13.28 5.12
C TYR A 154 -2.16 -13.42 6.45
N GLU A 155 -2.83 -14.54 6.67
CA GLU A 155 -3.53 -14.83 7.93
C GLU A 155 -2.58 -14.84 9.13
N LEU A 156 -1.39 -15.43 8.96
CA LEU A 156 -0.34 -15.42 10.01
C LEU A 156 0.12 -13.99 10.30
N ALA A 157 0.32 -13.16 9.27
CA ALA A 157 0.69 -11.76 9.45
C ALA A 157 -0.38 -10.99 10.23
N ASP A 158 -1.65 -11.11 9.83
CA ASP A 158 -2.77 -10.45 10.51
C ASP A 158 -2.85 -10.85 12.00
N ALA A 159 -2.68 -12.14 12.31
CA ALA A 159 -2.72 -12.65 13.67
C ALA A 159 -1.55 -12.09 14.51
N LEU A 160 -0.30 -12.25 14.06
CA LEU A 160 0.87 -11.84 14.83
C LEU A 160 0.99 -10.32 14.99
N LEU A 161 0.67 -9.57 13.94
CA LEU A 161 0.70 -8.12 13.99
C LEU A 161 -0.43 -7.58 14.88
N GLY A 162 -1.63 -8.18 14.80
CA GLY A 162 -2.75 -7.84 15.66
C GLY A 162 -2.47 -8.11 17.14
N GLU A 163 -1.89 -9.28 17.49
CA GLU A 163 -1.46 -9.60 18.85
C GLU A 163 -0.42 -8.62 19.41
N ALA A 164 0.41 -8.07 18.52
CA ALA A 164 1.44 -7.08 18.88
C ALA A 164 0.93 -5.62 18.90
N GLY A 165 -0.38 -5.39 18.73
CA GLY A 165 -0.98 -4.08 18.79
C GLY A 165 -0.90 -3.27 17.50
N TYR A 166 -0.64 -3.93 16.37
CA TYR A 166 -0.77 -3.30 15.05
C TYR A 166 -2.18 -3.51 14.52
N ALA A 167 -2.72 -2.47 13.90
CA ALA A 167 -4.01 -2.51 13.25
C ALA A 167 -3.83 -2.50 11.73
N TRP A 168 -4.56 -3.37 11.05
CA TRP A 168 -4.71 -3.31 9.61
C TRP A 168 -5.44 -2.02 9.21
N TYR A 169 -4.91 -1.29 8.22
CA TYR A 169 -5.58 -0.10 7.71
C TYR A 169 -5.81 -0.13 6.20
N GLU A 170 -5.01 -0.88 5.44
CA GLU A 170 -5.29 -1.26 4.05
C GLU A 170 -4.62 -2.60 3.74
N ILE A 171 -4.89 -3.20 2.60
CA ILE A 171 -4.76 -4.64 2.35
C ILE A 171 -3.38 -5.25 2.63
N SER A 172 -2.31 -4.46 2.56
CA SER A 172 -0.94 -4.93 2.81
C SER A 172 -0.26 -4.23 3.97
N ASN A 173 -0.91 -3.23 4.59
CA ASN A 173 -0.24 -2.37 5.54
C ASN A 173 -0.90 -2.34 6.92
N PHE A 174 -0.03 -2.39 7.91
CA PHE A 174 -0.37 -2.41 9.33
C PHE A 174 0.32 -1.27 10.04
N THR A 175 -0.37 -0.64 10.96
CA THR A 175 0.11 0.50 11.72
C THR A 175 -0.02 0.25 13.21
N ARG A 176 0.92 0.71 14.02
CA ARG A 176 0.80 0.66 15.48
C ARG A 176 -0.41 1.48 15.90
N ALA A 177 -1.36 0.84 16.54
CA ALA A 177 -2.54 1.49 17.07
C ALA A 177 -2.23 2.17 18.41
N THR A 178 -2.67 3.40 18.57
CA THR A 178 -2.65 4.10 19.88
C THR A 178 -3.92 3.78 20.67
N ASP A 179 -3.90 4.05 21.99
CA ASP A 179 -5.09 3.90 22.81
C ASP A 179 -6.27 4.77 22.30
N ALA A 180 -5.96 5.92 21.69
CA ALA A 180 -6.97 6.80 21.09
C ALA A 180 -7.56 6.16 19.81
N ASP A 181 -6.74 5.51 18.99
CA ASP A 181 -7.19 4.78 17.81
C ASP A 181 -8.12 3.63 18.20
N LEU A 182 -7.76 2.86 19.23
CA LEU A 182 -8.56 1.73 19.73
C LEU A 182 -9.87 2.21 20.36
N ALA A 183 -9.86 3.32 21.12
CA ALA A 183 -11.05 3.88 21.77
C ALA A 183 -12.08 4.44 20.77
N SER A 184 -11.64 4.88 19.59
CA SER A 184 -12.54 5.42 18.55
C SER A 184 -13.40 4.34 17.88
N GLY A 185 -13.12 3.05 18.16
CA GLY A 185 -13.67 1.95 17.38
C GLY A 185 -13.29 2.10 15.91
N HIS A 186 -13.34 1.09 15.09
CA HIS A 186 -12.94 1.09 13.66
C HIS A 186 -13.55 2.23 12.79
N SER A 187 -14.08 3.28 13.40
CA SER A 187 -14.60 4.49 12.76
C SER A 187 -13.61 5.65 12.74
N SER A 188 -12.41 5.49 13.34
CA SER A 188 -11.39 6.52 13.23
C SER A 188 -10.76 6.43 11.86
N THR A 189 -10.98 7.44 11.08
CA THR A 189 -10.46 7.61 9.74
C THR A 189 -8.93 7.75 9.70
N PHE A 190 -8.26 7.74 10.84
CA PHE A 190 -6.82 8.01 10.92
C PHE A 190 -6.20 7.28 12.12
N TYR A 191 -5.58 6.15 11.86
CA TYR A 191 -4.57 5.66 12.78
C TYR A 191 -3.39 6.62 12.78
N ALA A 192 -2.91 7.01 13.95
CA ALA A 192 -1.88 8.04 14.11
C ALA A 192 -0.58 7.76 13.34
N HIS A 193 -0.27 6.49 13.11
CA HIS A 193 0.96 6.06 12.44
C HIS A 193 0.72 5.47 11.04
N ALA A 194 -0.51 5.48 10.52
CA ALA A 194 -0.76 5.09 9.13
C ALA A 194 -0.03 6.01 8.16
N SER A 195 0.44 5.48 7.04
CA SER A 195 1.07 6.31 6.02
C SER A 195 0.03 7.16 5.29
N ALA A 196 0.10 8.47 5.50
CA ALA A 196 -0.78 9.43 4.83
C ALA A 196 -0.54 9.44 3.32
N HIS A 197 0.74 9.28 2.89
CA HIS A 197 1.10 9.14 1.49
C HIS A 197 0.43 7.93 0.86
N ASN A 198 0.51 6.76 1.51
CA ASN A 198 -0.12 5.53 1.00
C ASN A 198 -1.66 5.65 0.96
N LEU A 199 -2.27 6.17 2.03
CA LEU A 199 -3.72 6.37 2.09
C LEU A 199 -4.23 7.33 1.01
N ALA A 200 -3.43 8.29 0.55
CA ALA A 200 -3.80 9.19 -0.52
C ALA A 200 -4.14 8.43 -1.82
N TYR A 201 -3.38 7.38 -2.15
CA TYR A 201 -3.68 6.52 -3.30
C TYR A 201 -4.98 5.72 -3.10
N TRP A 202 -5.18 5.12 -1.92
CA TRP A 202 -6.39 4.34 -1.61
C TRP A 202 -7.66 5.19 -1.57
N ARG A 203 -7.52 6.50 -1.29
CA ARG A 203 -8.61 7.48 -1.28
C ARG A 203 -8.84 8.17 -2.62
N ASP A 204 -8.17 7.72 -3.68
CA ASP A 204 -8.25 8.29 -5.03
C ASP A 204 -7.94 9.81 -5.06
N TRP A 205 -6.95 10.25 -4.26
CA TRP A 205 -6.50 11.63 -4.28
C TRP A 205 -5.68 11.91 -5.53
N ASP A 206 -5.63 13.18 -5.91
CA ASP A 206 -4.74 13.64 -6.96
C ASP A 206 -3.27 13.55 -6.51
N TRP A 207 -2.39 13.09 -7.39
CA TRP A 207 -0.95 13.11 -7.15
C TRP A 207 -0.19 13.47 -8.42
N TRP A 208 1.00 14.04 -8.23
CA TRP A 208 1.88 14.43 -9.32
C TRP A 208 3.23 13.71 -9.21
N GLY A 209 3.55 12.89 -10.20
CA GLY A 209 4.80 12.16 -10.27
C GLY A 209 5.92 12.99 -10.89
N LEU A 210 6.99 13.21 -10.13
CA LEU A 210 8.21 13.85 -10.59
C LEU A 210 9.30 12.79 -10.81
N GLY A 211 10.03 12.92 -11.92
CA GLY A 211 11.14 12.03 -12.26
C GLY A 211 10.84 11.08 -13.42
N PRO A 212 11.88 10.36 -13.90
CA PRO A 212 11.75 9.40 -15.00
C PRO A 212 10.82 8.26 -14.65
N GLY A 213 9.89 7.95 -15.56
CA GLY A 213 8.92 6.86 -15.39
C GLY A 213 7.83 7.12 -14.34
N ALA A 214 7.86 8.26 -13.64
CA ALA A 214 6.85 8.57 -12.64
C ALA A 214 5.47 8.74 -13.27
N HIS A 215 4.46 8.22 -12.58
CA HIS A 215 3.06 8.34 -12.95
C HIS A 215 2.44 9.50 -12.21
N SER A 216 1.36 10.04 -12.76
CA SER A 216 0.54 11.10 -12.15
C SER A 216 -0.94 10.78 -12.36
N HIS A 217 -1.77 11.23 -11.43
CA HIS A 217 -3.22 11.17 -11.51
C HIS A 217 -3.79 12.51 -11.02
N VAL A 218 -4.50 13.23 -11.89
CA VAL A 218 -5.16 14.49 -11.52
C VAL A 218 -6.56 14.50 -12.14
N GLY A 219 -7.57 14.49 -11.31
CA GLY A 219 -8.96 14.41 -11.73
C GLY A 219 -9.24 13.12 -12.49
N ARG A 220 -9.48 13.21 -13.79
CA ARG A 220 -9.73 12.08 -14.69
C ARG A 220 -8.53 11.71 -15.56
N MET A 221 -7.42 12.44 -15.45
CA MET A 221 -6.27 12.27 -16.30
C MET A 221 -5.16 11.50 -15.55
N ARG A 222 -4.67 10.44 -16.17
CA ARG A 222 -3.44 9.76 -15.77
C ARG A 222 -2.40 9.90 -16.88
N TRP A 223 -1.15 10.15 -16.51
CA TRP A 223 -0.04 10.15 -17.44
C TRP A 223 1.22 9.64 -16.77
N TRP A 224 2.19 9.26 -17.58
CA TRP A 224 3.50 8.83 -17.08
C TRP A 224 4.62 9.45 -17.89
N ASN A 225 5.72 9.70 -17.22
CA ASN A 225 6.90 10.30 -17.81
C ASN A 225 7.72 9.26 -18.59
N VAL A 226 8.58 9.74 -19.49
CA VAL A 226 9.57 8.89 -20.16
C VAL A 226 10.45 8.18 -19.14
N LYS A 227 10.67 6.87 -19.31
CA LYS A 227 11.39 6.04 -18.34
C LYS A 227 12.90 6.30 -18.35
N ASN A 228 13.49 6.65 -19.51
CA ASN A 228 14.93 6.88 -19.60
C ASN A 228 15.32 8.20 -18.94
N PRO A 229 16.26 8.23 -17.95
CA PRO A 229 16.63 9.45 -17.24
C PRO A 229 17.23 10.54 -18.13
N ALA A 230 18.06 10.15 -19.12
CA ALA A 230 18.67 11.11 -20.04
C ALA A 230 17.63 11.77 -20.96
N ALA A 231 16.65 11.00 -21.44
CA ALA A 231 15.55 11.51 -22.26
C ALA A 231 14.60 12.41 -21.44
N TYR A 232 14.34 12.06 -20.17
CA TYR A 232 13.60 12.90 -19.23
C TYR A 232 14.27 14.27 -19.05
N ALA A 233 15.57 14.26 -18.69
CA ALA A 233 16.34 15.47 -18.50
C ALA A 233 16.47 16.31 -19.78
N ALA A 234 16.61 15.70 -20.96
CA ALA A 234 16.68 16.41 -22.24
C ALA A 234 15.36 17.16 -22.51
N ARG A 235 14.20 16.52 -22.34
CA ARG A 235 12.91 17.19 -22.52
C ARG A 235 12.75 18.41 -21.62
N LEU A 236 13.11 18.28 -20.33
CA LEU A 236 13.03 19.40 -19.39
C LEU A 236 13.95 20.56 -19.77
N ARG A 237 15.19 20.28 -20.19
CA ARG A 237 16.14 21.32 -20.66
C ARG A 237 15.64 22.07 -21.90
N GLU A 238 14.88 21.39 -22.75
CA GLU A 238 14.26 21.95 -23.95
C GLU A 238 12.91 22.63 -23.68
N GLY A 239 12.48 22.72 -22.40
CA GLY A 239 11.17 23.28 -22.01
C GLY A 239 9.98 22.44 -22.48
N ARG A 240 10.19 21.18 -22.82
CA ARG A 240 9.14 20.24 -23.25
C ARG A 240 8.63 19.42 -22.07
N SER A 241 7.35 19.06 -22.10
CA SER A 241 6.77 18.13 -21.14
C SER A 241 7.51 16.79 -21.13
N PRO A 242 7.85 16.23 -19.96
CA PRO A 242 8.44 14.91 -19.85
C PRO A 242 7.41 13.78 -20.03
N ALA A 243 6.11 14.07 -20.10
CA ALA A 243 5.07 13.08 -20.29
C ALA A 243 5.30 12.27 -21.58
N TYR A 244 5.22 10.95 -21.47
CA TYR A 244 5.36 10.02 -22.58
C TYR A 244 4.02 9.65 -23.19
N ALA A 245 3.08 9.26 -22.32
CA ALA A 245 1.72 8.91 -22.70
C ALA A 245 0.79 9.13 -21.50
N GLY A 246 -0.51 9.05 -21.74
CA GLY A 246 -1.55 9.20 -20.72
C GLY A 246 -2.88 8.68 -21.22
N GLU A 247 -3.85 8.67 -20.33
CA GLU A 247 -5.23 8.28 -20.60
C GLU A 247 -6.20 9.20 -19.87
N ILE A 248 -7.41 9.25 -20.33
CA ILE A 248 -8.52 9.93 -19.66
C ILE A 248 -9.53 8.87 -19.24
N LEU A 249 -9.75 8.77 -17.95
CA LEU A 249 -10.67 7.80 -17.36
C LEU A 249 -12.12 8.19 -17.66
N ASP A 250 -12.91 7.24 -18.12
CA ASP A 250 -14.36 7.41 -18.17
C ASP A 250 -15.00 7.27 -16.78
N GLU A 251 -16.29 7.54 -16.68
CA GLU A 251 -17.00 7.51 -15.40
C GLU A 251 -17.11 6.10 -14.83
N ASP A 252 -17.32 5.09 -15.68
CA ASP A 252 -17.46 3.70 -15.27
C ASP A 252 -16.14 3.15 -14.71
N THR A 253 -15.03 3.47 -15.37
CA THR A 253 -13.68 3.12 -14.88
C THR A 253 -13.39 3.79 -13.54
N ARG A 254 -13.71 5.08 -13.39
CA ARG A 254 -13.52 5.78 -12.11
C ARG A 254 -14.36 5.20 -10.98
N GLU A 255 -15.60 4.86 -11.26
CA GLU A 255 -16.47 4.25 -10.25
C GLU A 255 -15.97 2.87 -9.84
N LEU A 256 -15.54 2.05 -10.80
CA LEU A 256 -14.90 0.76 -10.52
C LEU A 256 -13.66 0.93 -9.63
N GLU A 257 -12.76 1.85 -10.00
CA GLU A 257 -11.54 2.09 -9.22
C GLU A 257 -11.86 2.63 -7.82
N ARG A 258 -12.81 3.54 -7.68
CA ARG A 258 -13.27 4.04 -6.39
C ARG A 258 -13.75 2.91 -5.48
N VAL A 259 -14.53 1.98 -6.01
CA VAL A 259 -15.00 0.81 -5.24
C VAL A 259 -13.84 -0.12 -4.94
N MET A 260 -13.02 -0.44 -5.93
CA MET A 260 -11.88 -1.34 -5.81
C MET A 260 -10.87 -0.83 -4.75
N LEU A 261 -10.55 0.45 -4.73
CA LEU A 261 -9.64 1.05 -3.77
C LEU A 261 -10.29 1.13 -2.37
N GLY A 262 -11.50 1.65 -2.29
CA GLY A 262 -12.16 1.91 -1.02
C GLY A 262 -12.44 0.66 -0.20
N VAL A 263 -12.86 -0.45 -0.81
CA VAL A 263 -13.11 -1.70 -0.09
C VAL A 263 -11.85 -2.30 0.54
N ARG A 264 -10.67 -2.00 0.00
CA ARG A 264 -9.39 -2.51 0.48
C ARG A 264 -8.83 -1.78 1.69
N THR A 265 -9.52 -0.75 2.16
CA THR A 265 -9.16 -0.03 3.37
C THR A 265 -10.02 -0.44 4.56
N SER A 266 -9.52 -0.25 5.77
CA SER A 266 -10.30 -0.46 7.00
C SER A 266 -11.45 0.54 7.15
N GLU A 267 -11.43 1.64 6.40
CA GLU A 267 -12.55 2.58 6.29
C GLU A 267 -13.72 1.97 5.50
N GLY A 268 -13.41 1.08 4.56
CA GLY A 268 -14.39 0.52 3.67
C GLY A 268 -15.06 1.55 2.76
N ILE A 269 -16.17 1.19 2.15
CA ILE A 269 -16.92 2.05 1.24
C ILE A 269 -18.38 2.17 1.67
N GLU A 270 -19.01 3.31 1.40
CA GLU A 270 -20.45 3.47 1.60
C GLU A 270 -21.23 2.58 0.64
N LEU A 271 -22.21 1.84 1.17
CA LEU A 271 -23.08 0.98 0.38
C LEU A 271 -24.09 1.78 -0.44
N ALA A 272 -24.50 2.96 0.06
CA ALA A 272 -25.38 3.85 -0.66
C ALA A 272 -24.70 4.40 -1.92
N GLY A 273 -25.38 4.35 -3.05
CA GLY A 273 -24.88 4.85 -4.34
C GLY A 273 -23.94 3.91 -5.09
N LEU A 274 -23.74 2.67 -4.62
CA LEU A 274 -23.07 1.66 -5.44
C LEU A 274 -23.87 1.37 -6.72
N PRO A 275 -23.22 1.01 -7.84
CA PRO A 275 -23.89 0.80 -9.13
C PRO A 275 -25.12 -0.13 -9.03
N GLY A 276 -25.05 -1.20 -8.26
CA GLY A 276 -26.16 -2.11 -8.04
C GLY A 276 -27.34 -1.53 -7.24
N THR A 277 -27.15 -0.41 -6.51
CA THR A 277 -28.21 0.28 -5.78
C THR A 277 -28.88 1.38 -6.62
N ARG A 278 -28.13 2.04 -7.51
CA ARG A 278 -28.66 3.10 -8.40
C ARG A 278 -29.72 2.57 -9.37
N GLN A 279 -29.60 1.35 -9.86
CA GLN A 279 -30.59 0.74 -10.74
C GLN A 279 -31.96 0.50 -10.08
N ALA A 280 -32.00 0.42 -8.74
CA ALA A 280 -33.25 0.24 -7.99
C ALA A 280 -34.06 1.54 -7.92
N ASP A 281 -33.37 2.70 -7.84
CA ASP A 281 -34.02 4.00 -7.68
C ASP A 281 -34.53 4.57 -9.03
N GLU A 282 -33.85 4.27 -10.15
CA GLU A 282 -34.25 4.70 -11.50
C GLU A 282 -35.31 3.83 -12.17
N ALA A 283 -35.43 2.54 -11.77
CA ALA A 283 -36.36 1.59 -12.36
C ALA A 283 -37.80 1.67 -11.83
N GLY A 284 -38.13 2.72 -11.09
CA GLY A 284 -39.49 3.06 -10.65
C GLY A 284 -40.31 1.86 -10.16
N ALA A 285 -40.37 1.64 -8.86
CA ALA A 285 -41.38 0.82 -8.15
C ALA A 285 -41.61 -0.62 -8.65
N GLY A 286 -40.59 -1.27 -9.19
CA GLY A 286 -40.60 -2.73 -9.42
C GLY A 286 -39.91 -3.41 -8.23
N LEU A 287 -40.66 -4.22 -7.47
CA LEU A 287 -40.26 -4.96 -6.28
C LEU A 287 -39.04 -5.92 -6.44
N GLY A 288 -38.35 -5.93 -7.60
CA GLY A 288 -37.27 -6.85 -7.91
C GLY A 288 -35.85 -6.31 -7.81
N ALA A 289 -35.60 -5.02 -8.07
CA ALA A 289 -34.23 -4.49 -8.21
C ALA A 289 -33.60 -4.10 -6.86
N GLY A 290 -34.37 -3.57 -5.91
CA GLY A 290 -33.93 -3.33 -4.52
C GLY A 290 -33.62 -4.63 -3.74
N VAL A 291 -34.31 -5.72 -4.11
CA VAL A 291 -34.05 -7.06 -3.57
C VAL A 291 -32.75 -7.66 -4.12
N ALA A 292 -32.35 -7.34 -5.36
CA ALA A 292 -31.14 -7.90 -5.96
C ALA A 292 -29.85 -7.32 -5.36
N SER A 293 -29.77 -6.00 -5.11
CA SER A 293 -28.60 -5.39 -4.49
C SER A 293 -28.51 -5.65 -2.98
N GLY A 294 -29.64 -5.63 -2.28
CA GLY A 294 -29.73 -6.10 -0.88
C GLY A 294 -29.38 -7.57 -0.72
N GLY A 295 -29.71 -8.38 -1.72
CA GLY A 295 -29.37 -9.80 -1.78
C GLY A 295 -27.86 -10.06 -1.91
N ARG A 296 -27.14 -9.29 -2.73
CA ARG A 296 -25.68 -9.44 -2.89
C ARG A 296 -24.95 -9.04 -1.62
N VAL A 297 -25.26 -7.91 -1.02
CA VAL A 297 -24.68 -7.51 0.27
C VAL A 297 -25.00 -8.54 1.36
N ALA A 298 -26.24 -9.04 1.43
CA ALA A 298 -26.61 -10.10 2.38
C ALA A 298 -25.83 -11.40 2.13
N ALA A 299 -25.59 -11.78 0.88
CA ALA A 299 -24.76 -12.94 0.54
C ALA A 299 -23.31 -12.74 0.98
N LEU A 300 -22.71 -11.57 0.71
CA LEU A 300 -21.36 -11.26 1.15
C LEU A 300 -21.21 -11.28 2.68
N ILE A 301 -22.25 -10.86 3.43
CA ILE A 301 -22.29 -10.98 4.89
C ILE A 301 -22.40 -12.45 5.30
N ALA A 302 -23.31 -13.22 4.69
CA ALA A 302 -23.53 -14.63 5.00
C ALA A 302 -22.27 -15.48 4.72
N ASP A 303 -21.54 -15.15 3.66
CA ASP A 303 -20.26 -15.78 3.31
C ASP A 303 -19.08 -15.30 4.19
N GLY A 304 -19.35 -14.35 5.11
CA GLY A 304 -18.35 -13.82 6.02
C GLY A 304 -17.27 -12.98 5.34
N LEU A 305 -17.58 -12.32 4.22
CA LEU A 305 -16.63 -11.52 3.44
C LEU A 305 -16.65 -10.04 3.85
N ILE A 306 -17.79 -9.52 4.28
CA ILE A 306 -17.92 -8.16 4.82
C ILE A 306 -18.50 -8.18 6.24
N ASP A 307 -18.11 -7.19 7.04
CA ASP A 307 -18.56 -7.05 8.41
C ASP A 307 -20.06 -6.68 8.46
N GLY A 308 -20.86 -7.55 9.07
CA GLY A 308 -22.31 -7.37 9.14
C GLY A 308 -22.73 -6.14 9.96
N ALA A 309 -22.00 -5.81 11.02
CA ALA A 309 -22.30 -4.64 11.84
C ALA A 309 -21.97 -3.32 11.12
N ALA A 310 -20.90 -3.29 10.35
CA ALA A 310 -20.58 -2.17 9.46
C ALA A 310 -21.63 -2.04 8.33
N ALA A 311 -22.03 -3.14 7.74
CA ALA A 311 -23.04 -3.17 6.69
C ALA A 311 -24.41 -2.62 7.18
N LEU A 312 -24.81 -2.92 8.40
CA LEU A 312 -26.02 -2.34 9.04
C LEU A 312 -25.88 -0.81 9.24
N ARG A 313 -24.67 -0.28 9.33
CA ARG A 313 -24.39 1.16 9.37
C ARG A 313 -24.17 1.77 7.99
N GLY A 314 -24.41 1.01 6.92
CA GLY A 314 -24.31 1.46 5.53
C GLY A 314 -22.90 1.42 4.94
N ARG A 315 -21.95 0.66 5.51
CA ARG A 315 -20.58 0.55 5.00
C ARG A 315 -20.18 -0.89 4.72
N ALA A 316 -19.55 -1.14 3.58
CA ALA A 316 -18.86 -2.38 3.32
C ALA A 316 -17.41 -2.29 3.84
N ILE A 317 -17.12 -3.04 4.90
CA ILE A 317 -15.76 -3.23 5.46
C ILE A 317 -15.43 -4.71 5.32
N LEU A 318 -14.26 -5.01 4.75
CA LEU A 318 -13.84 -6.40 4.57
C LEU A 318 -13.48 -7.06 5.91
N THR A 319 -13.90 -8.30 6.08
CA THR A 319 -13.35 -9.19 7.11
C THR A 319 -11.96 -9.69 6.66
N LEU A 320 -11.24 -10.43 7.49
CA LEU A 320 -10.00 -11.09 7.09
C LEU A 320 -10.20 -11.95 5.83
N ARG A 321 -11.25 -12.78 5.81
CA ARG A 321 -11.62 -13.59 4.64
C ARG A 321 -11.96 -12.71 3.42
N GLY A 322 -12.65 -11.60 3.64
CA GLY A 322 -12.97 -10.65 2.58
C GLY A 322 -11.74 -9.98 1.99
N ARG A 323 -10.70 -9.71 2.79
CA ARG A 323 -9.43 -9.15 2.31
C ARG A 323 -8.72 -10.10 1.34
N LEU A 324 -8.75 -11.41 1.62
CA LEU A 324 -8.21 -12.44 0.72
C LEU A 324 -9.00 -12.55 -0.60
N LEU A 325 -10.26 -12.13 -0.61
CA LEU A 325 -11.16 -12.20 -1.75
C LEU A 325 -11.65 -10.82 -2.22
N ALA A 326 -10.81 -9.78 -2.02
CA ALA A 326 -11.20 -8.39 -2.27
C ALA A 326 -11.66 -8.13 -3.72
N ASP A 327 -11.06 -8.81 -4.72
CA ASP A 327 -11.47 -8.72 -6.12
C ASP A 327 -12.87 -9.29 -6.36
N TYR A 328 -13.19 -10.39 -5.70
CA TYR A 328 -14.53 -10.99 -5.76
C TYR A 328 -15.56 -10.04 -5.12
N VAL A 329 -15.27 -9.53 -3.92
CA VAL A 329 -16.16 -8.57 -3.25
C VAL A 329 -16.36 -7.31 -4.11
N THR A 330 -15.30 -6.80 -4.74
CA THR A 330 -15.41 -5.64 -5.65
C THR A 330 -16.38 -5.94 -6.80
N ARG A 331 -16.26 -7.08 -7.47
CA ARG A 331 -17.17 -7.45 -8.58
C ARG A 331 -18.62 -7.55 -8.12
N GLU A 332 -18.87 -8.22 -6.99
CA GLU A 332 -20.23 -8.36 -6.45
C GLU A 332 -20.85 -6.99 -6.11
N LEU A 333 -20.07 -6.07 -5.51
CA LEU A 333 -20.54 -4.72 -5.19
C LEU A 333 -20.77 -3.86 -6.43
N MET A 334 -20.03 -4.11 -7.51
CA MET A 334 -20.20 -3.45 -8.81
C MET A 334 -21.34 -4.07 -9.64
N GLY A 335 -21.81 -5.27 -9.28
CA GLY A 335 -22.94 -5.92 -9.95
C GLY A 335 -22.56 -6.78 -11.17
N TYR A 336 -21.28 -7.21 -11.23
CA TYR A 336 -20.76 -8.08 -12.30
C TYR A 336 -20.98 -9.56 -11.97
#